data_f8c5d6b70e29ea28ccf4fff3914b1c62
#
_entry.id   f8c5d6b70e29ea28ccf4fff3914b1c62
#
_cell.length_a   1.000
_cell.length_b   1.000
_cell.length_c   1.000
_cell.angle_alpha   90.00
_cell.angle_beta   90.00
_cell.angle_gamma   90.00
#
_symmetry.space_group_name_H-M   'P 1'
#
loop_
_entity.id
_entity.type
_entity.pdbx_description
1 polymer ?
#
loop_
_entity_poly.entity_id
_entity_poly.type
_entity_poly.pdbx_seq_one_letter_code
_entity_poly.pdbx_strand_id
1 'polypeptide(L)'
;MTITPVDHNKTISSGGEGTFGMILKNPGDIDTGKAELICSLGAVAASSSGGSSGTGTAPKAPVQAKDVPVPTTDDWLFVKGNKIVDKDGREVWLTGVNWFGYNTGTNTFDGLWSCDLNTSLRSIADHGFNLLRVPISAELINSWASGNYPTANFNQATNSYLVGMNSLEIFDYAVGQCRANGLKIMIDIHSAKTDSMGHMKNMWYEGNVTEKDYLAALSWMAERYKNDDTIIAYDLKNEPHGKANESPRAKWDGSKDSDNWKYVAEKAAKAVLSKNPNVLVMVEGIEIYPKDIKSNGDFSSTNPGDYYSTWWGGNLRGVKNDPVDLGKYQNKLVYSPHDYGPAVYEQEWFKGDYTYKSLYRDAWYDNWLYINEEGTAPLLI
;
A
#
# COMPACT_ATOMS: atom_id res chain seq x y z
N MET A 1 -13.16 13.44 -25.93
CA MET A 1 -13.46 12.53 -24.82
C MET A 1 -14.45 13.23 -23.92
N THR A 2 -15.57 12.60 -23.57
CA THR A 2 -16.56 13.19 -22.67
C THR A 2 -16.40 12.51 -21.30
N ILE A 3 -16.17 13.28 -20.26
CA ILE A 3 -16.11 12.79 -18.89
C ILE A 3 -17.45 13.11 -18.21
N THR A 4 -18.12 12.07 -17.73
CA THR A 4 -19.39 12.25 -17.00
C THR A 4 -19.09 12.17 -15.51
N PRO A 5 -19.46 13.19 -14.71
CA PRO A 5 -19.29 13.13 -13.25
C PRO A 5 -20.09 11.98 -12.65
N VAL A 6 -19.54 11.33 -11.66
CA VAL A 6 -20.25 10.36 -10.80
C VAL A 6 -20.99 11.10 -9.67
N ASP A 7 -21.92 10.42 -9.00
CA ASP A 7 -22.89 11.07 -8.11
C ASP A 7 -22.27 11.96 -7.02
N HIS A 8 -21.11 11.59 -6.48
CA HIS A 8 -20.46 12.34 -5.39
C HIS A 8 -19.74 13.63 -5.84
N ASN A 9 -19.46 13.80 -7.15
CA ASN A 9 -18.84 15.01 -7.69
C ASN A 9 -19.69 15.72 -8.76
N LYS A 10 -20.97 15.39 -8.85
CA LYS A 10 -21.93 16.10 -9.70
C LYS A 10 -22.24 17.51 -9.19
N THR A 11 -22.04 17.74 -7.90
CA THR A 11 -22.35 19.03 -7.28
C THR A 11 -21.16 19.50 -6.46
N ILE A 12 -20.60 20.64 -6.83
CA ILE A 12 -19.57 21.35 -6.07
C ILE A 12 -20.22 22.59 -5.51
N SER A 13 -20.15 22.79 -4.19
CA SER A 13 -20.67 24.00 -3.55
C SER A 13 -19.91 25.25 -4.02
N SER A 14 -20.56 26.43 -3.97
CA SER A 14 -19.92 27.69 -4.35
C SER A 14 -18.63 27.92 -3.57
N GLY A 15 -17.51 28.08 -4.28
CA GLY A 15 -16.17 28.20 -3.71
C GLY A 15 -15.49 26.87 -3.37
N GLY A 16 -16.12 25.72 -3.65
CA GLY A 16 -15.52 24.40 -3.48
C GLY A 16 -14.67 24.00 -4.68
N GLU A 17 -13.66 23.17 -4.42
CA GLU A 17 -12.78 22.57 -5.45
C GLU A 17 -13.11 21.09 -5.61
N GLY A 18 -13.07 20.59 -6.85
CA GLY A 18 -13.18 19.17 -7.17
C GLY A 18 -11.93 18.71 -7.90
N THR A 19 -11.33 17.64 -7.44
CA THR A 19 -10.16 17.03 -8.08
C THR A 19 -10.57 15.70 -8.71
N PHE A 20 -10.11 15.45 -9.94
CA PHE A 20 -10.28 14.15 -10.59
C PHE A 20 -8.97 13.70 -11.21
N GLY A 21 -8.76 12.37 -11.20
CA GLY A 21 -7.62 11.73 -11.87
C GLY A 21 -8.07 10.96 -13.10
N MET A 22 -7.21 10.87 -14.10
CA MET A 22 -7.48 10.13 -15.33
C MET A 22 -6.29 9.26 -15.69
N ILE A 23 -6.54 7.97 -15.95
CA ILE A 23 -5.54 7.05 -16.49
C ILE A 23 -5.79 6.93 -17.98
N LEU A 24 -4.79 7.28 -18.79
CA LEU A 24 -4.88 7.18 -20.25
C LEU A 24 -4.19 5.89 -20.72
N LYS A 25 -4.93 5.04 -21.41
CA LYS A 25 -4.35 3.93 -22.17
C LYS A 25 -3.78 4.51 -23.48
N ASN A 26 -2.48 4.32 -23.71
CA ASN A 26 -1.71 4.87 -24.85
C ASN A 26 -1.56 6.40 -24.85
N PRO A 27 -0.70 6.96 -23.97
CA PRO A 27 -0.50 8.41 -23.89
C PRO A 27 0.25 9.03 -25.09
N GLY A 28 0.73 8.23 -26.06
CA GLY A 28 1.56 8.71 -27.17
C GLY A 28 0.91 9.70 -28.14
N ASP A 29 -0.44 9.77 -28.16
CA ASP A 29 -1.18 10.60 -29.14
C ASP A 29 -1.89 11.80 -28.51
N ILE A 30 -1.61 12.13 -27.25
CA ILE A 30 -2.30 13.23 -26.57
C ILE A 30 -1.39 14.45 -26.46
N ASP A 31 -1.73 15.47 -27.24
CA ASP A 31 -1.16 16.80 -27.12
C ASP A 31 -1.79 17.51 -25.91
N THR A 32 -1.14 17.39 -24.75
CA THR A 32 -1.61 18.00 -23.50
C THR A 32 -1.61 19.54 -23.56
N GLY A 33 -0.88 20.16 -24.49
CA GLY A 33 -0.89 21.59 -24.71
C GLY A 33 -2.16 22.10 -25.40
N LYS A 34 -3.03 21.19 -25.90
CA LYS A 34 -4.30 21.50 -26.54
C LYS A 34 -5.52 20.92 -25.82
N ALA A 35 -5.34 20.34 -24.64
CA ALA A 35 -6.45 19.86 -23.84
C ALA A 35 -7.22 21.05 -23.24
N GLU A 36 -8.43 21.29 -23.73
CA GLU A 36 -9.33 22.29 -23.18
C GLU A 36 -10.38 21.59 -22.32
N LEU A 37 -10.47 21.96 -21.04
CA LEU A 37 -11.51 21.48 -20.15
C LEU A 37 -12.73 22.39 -20.25
N ILE A 38 -13.77 21.96 -20.96
CA ILE A 38 -15.04 22.68 -21.05
C ILE A 38 -15.97 22.16 -19.96
N CYS A 39 -16.17 22.94 -18.91
CA CYS A 39 -17.16 22.66 -17.87
C CYS A 39 -18.45 23.40 -18.20
N SER A 40 -19.55 22.68 -18.44
CA SER A 40 -20.89 23.26 -18.52
C SER A 40 -21.61 23.06 -17.18
N LEU A 41 -21.92 24.15 -16.49
CA LEU A 41 -22.78 24.14 -15.32
C LEU A 41 -24.25 24.08 -15.78
N GLY A 42 -24.87 22.90 -15.62
CA GLY A 42 -26.33 22.78 -15.80
C GLY A 42 -27.06 23.40 -14.62
N ALA A 43 -28.07 24.21 -14.88
CA ALA A 43 -28.96 24.70 -13.84
C ALA A 43 -29.70 23.52 -13.17
N VAL A 44 -29.52 23.34 -11.87
CA VAL A 44 -30.24 22.35 -11.08
C VAL A 44 -31.68 22.81 -10.94
N ALA A 45 -32.61 22.14 -11.62
CA ALA A 45 -34.03 22.29 -11.31
C ALA A 45 -34.26 21.70 -9.91
N ALA A 46 -34.79 22.51 -8.98
CA ALA A 46 -35.19 22.06 -7.65
C ALA A 46 -36.29 21.00 -7.81
N SER A 47 -35.97 19.74 -7.62
CA SER A 47 -36.93 18.66 -7.53
C SER A 47 -37.40 18.53 -6.08
N SER A 48 -38.73 18.77 -5.90
CA SER A 48 -39.44 18.53 -4.67
C SER A 48 -39.30 17.09 -4.18
N SER A 49 -39.06 16.96 -2.89
CA SER A 49 -38.95 15.72 -2.14
C SER A 49 -40.15 14.80 -2.34
N GLY A 50 -39.97 13.73 -3.06
CA GLY A 50 -40.86 12.56 -3.02
C GLY A 50 -40.13 11.48 -2.20
N GLY A 51 -40.61 11.20 -0.98
CA GLY A 51 -40.09 10.15 -0.14
C GLY A 51 -40.27 8.78 -0.80
N SER A 52 -39.18 8.13 -1.19
CA SER A 52 -39.16 6.72 -1.45
C SER A 52 -38.76 6.02 -0.17
N SER A 53 -39.70 5.29 0.44
CA SER A 53 -39.45 4.35 1.51
C SER A 53 -38.64 3.17 0.97
N GLY A 54 -37.30 3.33 0.94
CA GLY A 54 -36.41 2.22 0.78
C GLY A 54 -36.53 1.30 1.99
N THR A 55 -36.98 0.08 1.80
CA THR A 55 -36.88 -0.98 2.79
C THR A 55 -35.40 -1.25 3.05
N GLY A 56 -34.81 -0.49 3.98
CA GLY A 56 -33.51 -0.77 4.51
C GLY A 56 -33.54 -2.16 5.14
N THR A 57 -32.81 -3.09 4.60
CA THR A 57 -32.51 -4.34 5.29
C THR A 57 -31.86 -3.96 6.61
N ALA A 58 -32.47 -4.43 7.72
CA ALA A 58 -31.90 -4.21 9.05
C ALA A 58 -30.41 -4.62 9.06
N PRO A 59 -29.54 -3.88 9.77
CA PRO A 59 -28.14 -4.22 9.88
C PRO A 59 -28.03 -5.70 10.31
N LYS A 60 -27.27 -6.49 9.55
CA LYS A 60 -26.96 -7.86 9.97
C LYS A 60 -26.19 -7.77 11.29
N ALA A 61 -26.47 -8.71 12.19
CA ALA A 61 -25.71 -8.86 13.42
C ALA A 61 -24.18 -8.91 13.12
N PRO A 62 -23.34 -8.38 14.02
CA PRO A 62 -21.89 -8.40 13.84
C PRO A 62 -21.41 -9.82 13.54
N VAL A 63 -20.61 -9.98 12.47
CA VAL A 63 -19.98 -11.25 12.13
C VAL A 63 -18.78 -11.42 13.05
N GLN A 64 -18.78 -12.46 13.88
CA GLN A 64 -17.63 -12.80 14.71
C GLN A 64 -16.48 -13.30 13.83
N ALA A 65 -15.22 -13.03 14.24
CA ALA A 65 -14.02 -13.43 13.49
C ALA A 65 -14.01 -14.92 13.10
N LYS A 66 -14.52 -15.78 13.98
CA LYS A 66 -14.67 -17.24 13.75
C LYS A 66 -15.73 -17.61 12.71
N ASP A 67 -16.64 -16.67 12.41
CA ASP A 67 -17.79 -16.89 11.52
C ASP A 67 -17.53 -16.28 10.11
N VAL A 68 -16.34 -15.71 9.88
CA VAL A 68 -15.97 -15.18 8.56
C VAL A 68 -15.81 -16.34 7.59
N PRO A 69 -16.64 -16.46 6.54
CA PRO A 69 -16.53 -17.56 5.60
C PRO A 69 -15.18 -17.53 4.89
N VAL A 70 -14.51 -18.67 4.83
CA VAL A 70 -13.33 -18.83 3.97
C VAL A 70 -13.82 -18.84 2.53
N PRO A 71 -13.20 -18.04 1.62
CA PRO A 71 -13.57 -18.06 0.21
C PRO A 71 -13.31 -19.43 -0.42
N THR A 72 -14.15 -19.79 -1.37
CA THR A 72 -13.97 -21.00 -2.19
C THR A 72 -13.27 -20.68 -3.52
N THR A 73 -12.87 -19.42 -3.71
CA THR A 73 -12.14 -18.91 -4.87
C THR A 73 -10.66 -19.27 -4.79
N ASP A 74 -9.98 -19.18 -5.93
CA ASP A 74 -8.55 -19.45 -6.08
C ASP A 74 -7.95 -18.31 -6.95
N ASP A 75 -8.01 -17.11 -6.38
CA ASP A 75 -7.58 -15.87 -7.06
C ASP A 75 -6.14 -15.49 -6.71
N TRP A 76 -5.32 -16.48 -6.33
CA TRP A 76 -3.91 -16.25 -6.02
C TRP A 76 -3.13 -15.77 -7.23
N LEU A 77 -2.20 -14.84 -6.98
CA LEU A 77 -1.40 -14.21 -8.02
C LEU A 77 0.05 -14.71 -8.00
N PHE A 78 0.67 -14.58 -9.17
CA PHE A 78 2.05 -15.02 -9.41
C PHE A 78 2.80 -13.97 -10.21
N VAL A 79 4.13 -14.06 -10.19
CA VAL A 79 5.02 -13.25 -11.02
C VAL A 79 5.53 -14.09 -12.18
N LYS A 80 5.45 -13.52 -13.39
CA LYS A 80 6.03 -14.08 -14.61
C LYS A 80 6.78 -12.98 -15.37
N GLY A 81 8.12 -13.00 -15.30
CA GLY A 81 8.94 -11.89 -15.79
C GLY A 81 8.58 -10.60 -15.05
N ASN A 82 8.27 -9.56 -15.77
CA ASN A 82 7.88 -8.25 -15.25
C ASN A 82 6.36 -8.06 -15.07
N LYS A 83 5.59 -9.16 -15.00
CA LYS A 83 4.12 -9.11 -14.91
C LYS A 83 3.61 -9.84 -13.68
N ILE A 84 2.52 -9.32 -13.12
CA ILE A 84 1.67 -10.03 -12.18
C ILE A 84 0.62 -10.80 -13.00
N VAL A 85 0.44 -12.08 -12.74
CA VAL A 85 -0.47 -12.96 -13.48
C VAL A 85 -1.35 -13.77 -12.54
N ASP A 86 -2.53 -14.17 -13.02
CA ASP A 86 -3.39 -15.15 -12.37
C ASP A 86 -2.87 -16.59 -12.57
N LYS A 87 -3.57 -17.58 -12.02
CA LYS A 87 -3.24 -19.00 -12.15
C LYS A 87 -3.28 -19.53 -13.60
N ASP A 88 -4.01 -18.85 -14.49
CA ASP A 88 -4.10 -19.19 -15.90
C ASP A 88 -3.02 -18.47 -16.74
N GLY A 89 -2.18 -17.67 -16.10
CA GLY A 89 -1.11 -16.89 -16.73
C GLY A 89 -1.58 -15.61 -17.42
N ARG A 90 -2.81 -15.15 -17.17
CA ARG A 90 -3.32 -13.88 -17.65
C ARG A 90 -2.79 -12.75 -16.80
N GLU A 91 -2.38 -11.66 -17.45
CA GLU A 91 -1.91 -10.46 -16.75
C GLU A 91 -3.02 -9.83 -15.91
N VAL A 92 -2.71 -9.50 -14.68
CA VAL A 92 -3.59 -8.84 -13.72
C VAL A 92 -3.03 -7.45 -13.39
N TRP A 93 -3.87 -6.44 -13.56
CA TRP A 93 -3.56 -5.07 -13.18
C TRP A 93 -4.16 -4.77 -11.81
N LEU A 94 -3.29 -4.46 -10.84
CA LEU A 94 -3.70 -4.02 -9.52
C LEU A 94 -3.77 -2.49 -9.50
N THR A 95 -4.94 -1.97 -9.18
CA THR A 95 -5.17 -0.54 -8.98
C THR A 95 -5.70 -0.36 -7.57
N GLY A 96 -4.88 0.22 -6.72
CA GLY A 96 -5.14 0.25 -5.29
C GLY A 96 -5.29 1.63 -4.71
N VAL A 97 -5.78 1.66 -3.49
CA VAL A 97 -5.83 2.83 -2.62
C VAL A 97 -5.39 2.44 -1.21
N ASN A 98 -4.72 3.37 -0.52
CA ASN A 98 -4.33 3.17 0.87
C ASN A 98 -5.44 3.63 1.81
N TRP A 99 -5.73 2.85 2.86
CA TRP A 99 -6.60 3.28 3.95
C TRP A 99 -5.96 2.91 5.28
N PHE A 100 -5.34 3.89 5.92
CA PHE A 100 -4.61 3.73 7.18
C PHE A 100 -5.54 3.70 8.41
N GLY A 101 -4.94 3.50 9.59
CA GLY A 101 -5.61 3.58 10.88
C GLY A 101 -5.22 2.46 11.84
N TYR A 102 -4.98 1.24 11.36
CA TYR A 102 -4.47 0.13 12.17
C TYR A 102 -3.00 0.29 12.57
N ASN A 103 -2.30 1.23 12.00
CA ASN A 103 -0.96 1.64 12.40
C ASN A 103 -0.96 2.77 13.44
N THR A 104 -2.12 3.31 13.79
CA THR A 104 -2.30 4.41 14.76
C THR A 104 -3.10 3.97 15.97
N GLY A 105 -3.26 4.83 16.97
CA GLY A 105 -4.10 4.59 18.15
C GLY A 105 -5.60 4.46 17.86
N THR A 106 -6.04 4.62 16.61
CA THR A 106 -7.42 4.38 16.17
C THR A 106 -7.78 2.90 16.23
N ASN A 107 -6.80 1.99 16.03
CA ASN A 107 -6.95 0.53 16.03
C ASN A 107 -8.04 -0.02 15.07
N THR A 108 -8.38 0.74 14.06
CA THR A 108 -9.29 0.43 12.96
C THR A 108 -8.99 1.39 11.81
N PHE A 109 -9.75 1.35 10.71
CA PHE A 109 -9.63 2.34 9.65
C PHE A 109 -9.87 3.76 10.18
N ASP A 110 -9.02 4.69 9.80
CA ASP A 110 -9.19 6.09 10.17
C ASP A 110 -10.40 6.72 9.44
N GLY A 111 -10.97 7.76 10.03
CA GLY A 111 -12.12 8.45 9.45
C GLY A 111 -13.48 7.79 9.71
N LEU A 112 -13.57 6.65 10.39
CA LEU A 112 -14.84 6.01 10.75
C LEU A 112 -15.67 6.82 11.76
N TRP A 113 -15.20 7.98 12.19
CA TRP A 113 -15.98 8.98 12.91
C TRP A 113 -16.99 9.71 12.02
N SER A 114 -16.69 9.84 10.74
CA SER A 114 -17.49 10.62 9.78
C SER A 114 -17.97 9.80 8.58
N CYS A 115 -17.42 8.63 8.34
CA CYS A 115 -17.84 7.76 7.24
C CYS A 115 -18.28 6.38 7.73
N ASP A 116 -19.12 5.72 6.93
CA ASP A 116 -19.56 4.34 7.12
C ASP A 116 -18.59 3.39 6.40
N LEU A 117 -18.10 2.37 7.09
CA LEU A 117 -17.11 1.43 6.56
C LEU A 117 -17.60 0.72 5.29
N ASN A 118 -18.83 0.19 5.34
CA ASN A 118 -19.38 -0.59 4.22
C ASN A 118 -19.59 0.27 2.98
N THR A 119 -20.10 1.48 3.18
CA THR A 119 -20.31 2.45 2.10
C THR A 119 -18.99 2.88 1.50
N SER A 120 -17.97 3.11 2.32
CA SER A 120 -16.63 3.51 1.85
C SER A 120 -15.97 2.41 1.04
N LEU A 121 -15.98 1.16 1.51
CA LEU A 121 -15.41 0.02 0.77
C LEU A 121 -16.12 -0.22 -0.57
N ARG A 122 -17.45 -0.11 -0.58
CA ARG A 122 -18.22 -0.18 -1.82
C ARG A 122 -17.84 0.96 -2.77
N SER A 123 -17.75 2.18 -2.26
CA SER A 123 -17.37 3.35 -3.05
C SER A 123 -15.98 3.18 -3.70
N ILE A 124 -15.01 2.62 -2.96
CA ILE A 124 -13.69 2.30 -3.51
C ILE A 124 -13.83 1.33 -4.70
N ALA A 125 -14.58 0.24 -4.54
CA ALA A 125 -14.80 -0.73 -5.61
C ALA A 125 -15.56 -0.13 -6.81
N ASP A 126 -16.60 0.67 -6.56
CA ASP A 126 -17.42 1.32 -7.59
C ASP A 126 -16.61 2.32 -8.44
N HIS A 127 -15.49 2.84 -7.89
CA HIS A 127 -14.55 3.68 -8.64
C HIS A 127 -13.48 2.90 -9.41
N GLY A 128 -13.59 1.58 -9.46
CA GLY A 128 -12.72 0.72 -10.26
C GLY A 128 -11.41 0.31 -9.58
N PHE A 129 -11.25 0.58 -8.29
CA PHE A 129 -10.16 0.01 -7.52
C PHE A 129 -10.43 -1.47 -7.24
N ASN A 130 -9.38 -2.27 -7.29
CA ASN A 130 -9.44 -3.71 -7.02
C ASN A 130 -8.51 -4.15 -5.88
N LEU A 131 -7.77 -3.21 -5.28
CA LEU A 131 -6.83 -3.46 -4.19
C LEU A 131 -6.98 -2.39 -3.11
N LEU A 132 -7.02 -2.84 -1.85
CA LEU A 132 -6.93 -2.01 -0.68
C LEU A 132 -5.61 -2.29 0.04
N ARG A 133 -4.70 -1.32 0.10
CA ARG A 133 -3.50 -1.40 0.95
C ARG A 133 -3.87 -0.94 2.35
N VAL A 134 -3.61 -1.79 3.34
CA VAL A 134 -4.01 -1.55 4.74
C VAL A 134 -2.77 -1.41 5.62
N PRO A 135 -2.38 -0.17 5.96
CA PRO A 135 -1.33 0.11 6.93
C PRO A 135 -1.70 -0.41 8.32
N ILE A 136 -0.82 -1.24 8.89
CA ILE A 136 -0.95 -1.81 10.23
C ILE A 136 0.40 -1.82 10.94
N SER A 137 0.42 -1.73 12.27
CA SER A 137 1.65 -1.84 13.05
C SER A 137 1.96 -3.28 13.45
N ALA A 138 3.25 -3.61 13.54
CA ALA A 138 3.68 -4.91 14.07
C ALA A 138 3.23 -5.10 15.54
N GLU A 139 3.23 -4.02 16.33
CA GLU A 139 2.78 -4.03 17.72
C GLU A 139 1.30 -4.44 17.84
N LEU A 140 0.41 -3.90 17.00
CA LEU A 140 -1.01 -4.24 17.03
C LEU A 140 -1.23 -5.72 16.65
N ILE A 141 -0.54 -6.21 15.62
CA ILE A 141 -0.62 -7.61 15.21
C ILE A 141 -0.17 -8.53 16.36
N ASN A 142 0.94 -8.22 17.02
CA ASN A 142 1.44 -8.99 18.16
C ASN A 142 0.49 -8.91 19.37
N SER A 143 -0.19 -7.79 19.54
CA SER A 143 -1.24 -7.64 20.55
C SER A 143 -2.39 -8.62 20.26
N TRP A 144 -2.88 -8.66 19.02
CA TRP A 144 -3.89 -9.64 18.58
C TRP A 144 -3.43 -11.08 18.75
N ALA A 145 -2.19 -11.39 18.34
CA ALA A 145 -1.60 -12.71 18.49
C ALA A 145 -1.51 -13.19 19.94
N SER A 146 -1.38 -12.26 20.88
CA SER A 146 -1.34 -12.51 22.33
C SER A 146 -2.73 -12.58 22.97
N GLY A 147 -3.80 -12.42 22.19
CA GLY A 147 -5.18 -12.36 22.69
C GLY A 147 -5.55 -11.05 23.37
N ASN A 148 -4.76 -10.01 23.16
CA ASN A 148 -5.05 -8.66 23.62
C ASN A 148 -5.59 -7.82 22.44
N TYR A 149 -6.86 -7.41 22.56
CA TYR A 149 -7.58 -6.74 21.47
C TYR A 149 -7.91 -5.31 21.87
N PRO A 150 -7.11 -4.33 21.44
CA PRO A 150 -7.38 -2.93 21.72
C PRO A 150 -8.76 -2.49 21.20
N THR A 151 -9.35 -1.53 21.89
CA THR A 151 -10.62 -0.94 21.48
C THR A 151 -10.42 -0.14 20.21
N ALA A 152 -11.27 -0.40 19.21
CA ALA A 152 -11.33 0.38 17.99
C ALA A 152 -12.07 1.70 18.22
N ASN A 153 -11.61 2.77 17.56
CA ASN A 153 -12.18 4.09 17.70
C ASN A 153 -13.01 4.47 16.46
N PHE A 154 -14.34 4.48 16.60
CA PHE A 154 -15.26 4.80 15.52
C PHE A 154 -16.57 5.41 16.06
N ASN A 155 -17.34 6.07 15.20
CA ASN A 155 -18.66 6.57 15.54
C ASN A 155 -19.69 5.42 15.54
N GLN A 156 -20.21 5.10 16.72
CA GLN A 156 -21.15 4.01 16.91
C GLN A 156 -22.53 4.25 16.24
N ALA A 157 -22.93 5.51 16.04
CA ALA A 157 -24.17 5.80 15.34
C ALA A 157 -24.03 5.58 13.83
N THR A 158 -22.89 5.93 13.26
CA THR A 158 -22.58 5.76 11.83
C THR A 158 -22.27 4.31 11.49
N ASN A 159 -21.53 3.61 12.37
CA ASN A 159 -21.09 2.23 12.19
C ASN A 159 -21.67 1.31 13.27
N SER A 160 -23.00 1.34 13.46
CA SER A 160 -23.68 0.63 14.55
C SER A 160 -23.47 -0.90 14.51
N TYR A 161 -23.25 -1.46 13.36
CA TYR A 161 -22.99 -2.89 13.17
C TYR A 161 -21.60 -3.35 13.66
N LEU A 162 -20.69 -2.40 13.95
CA LEU A 162 -19.37 -2.69 14.55
C LEU A 162 -19.39 -2.66 16.08
N VAL A 163 -20.51 -2.22 16.70
CA VAL A 163 -20.62 -2.11 18.15
C VAL A 163 -20.48 -3.50 18.79
N GLY A 164 -19.59 -3.61 19.77
CA GLY A 164 -19.26 -4.88 20.45
C GLY A 164 -18.14 -5.66 19.83
N MET A 165 -17.65 -5.28 18.64
CA MET A 165 -16.46 -5.88 18.03
C MET A 165 -15.17 -5.23 18.56
N ASN A 166 -14.15 -6.05 18.77
CA ASN A 166 -12.78 -5.56 19.00
C ASN A 166 -12.06 -5.24 17.67
N SER A 167 -10.85 -4.70 17.75
CA SER A 167 -10.10 -4.27 16.56
C SER A 167 -9.82 -5.39 15.55
N LEU A 168 -9.56 -6.62 16.01
CA LEU A 168 -9.36 -7.77 15.12
C LEU A 168 -10.67 -8.23 14.47
N GLU A 169 -11.76 -8.27 15.23
CA GLU A 169 -13.08 -8.64 14.69
C GLU A 169 -13.56 -7.63 13.64
N ILE A 170 -13.27 -6.32 13.84
CA ILE A 170 -13.55 -5.30 12.82
C ILE A 170 -12.67 -5.53 11.57
N PHE A 171 -11.41 -5.90 11.74
CA PHE A 171 -10.55 -6.22 10.61
C PHE A 171 -11.07 -7.45 9.83
N ASP A 172 -11.43 -8.54 10.52
CA ASP A 172 -12.03 -9.74 9.89
C ASP A 172 -13.34 -9.40 9.17
N TYR A 173 -14.17 -8.56 9.77
CA TYR A 173 -15.40 -8.06 9.13
C TYR A 173 -15.08 -7.28 7.85
N ALA A 174 -14.10 -6.38 7.90
CA ALA A 174 -13.67 -5.60 6.74
C ALA A 174 -13.11 -6.49 5.62
N VAL A 175 -12.35 -7.55 5.94
CA VAL A 175 -11.91 -8.56 4.94
C VAL A 175 -13.12 -9.18 4.24
N GLY A 176 -14.15 -9.56 4.99
CA GLY A 176 -15.41 -10.05 4.41
C GLY A 176 -16.11 -9.03 3.51
N GLN A 177 -16.11 -7.76 3.89
CA GLN A 177 -16.70 -6.68 3.07
C GLN A 177 -15.88 -6.39 1.82
N CYS A 178 -14.55 -6.41 1.90
CA CYS A 178 -13.67 -6.30 0.72
C CYS A 178 -13.98 -7.43 -0.27
N ARG A 179 -14.07 -8.68 0.21
CA ARG A 179 -14.43 -9.85 -0.62
C ARG A 179 -15.79 -9.65 -1.30
N ALA A 180 -16.80 -9.22 -0.55
CA ALA A 180 -18.15 -8.98 -1.08
C ALA A 180 -18.20 -7.91 -2.16
N ASN A 181 -17.27 -6.96 -2.16
CA ASN A 181 -17.16 -5.88 -3.14
C ASN A 181 -16.09 -6.16 -4.21
N GLY A 182 -15.46 -7.33 -4.25
CA GLY A 182 -14.42 -7.66 -5.23
C GLY A 182 -13.08 -6.98 -5.00
N LEU A 183 -12.86 -6.43 -3.82
CA LEU A 183 -11.57 -5.84 -3.42
C LEU A 183 -10.65 -6.92 -2.86
N LYS A 184 -9.43 -6.94 -3.30
CA LYS A 184 -8.32 -7.66 -2.67
C LYS A 184 -7.62 -6.77 -1.64
N ILE A 185 -6.89 -7.37 -0.72
CA ILE A 185 -6.18 -6.65 0.35
C ILE A 185 -4.68 -6.93 0.24
N MET A 186 -3.89 -5.89 0.42
CA MET A 186 -2.47 -5.94 0.70
C MET A 186 -2.24 -5.44 2.13
N ILE A 187 -1.68 -6.30 2.98
CA ILE A 187 -1.27 -5.93 4.34
C ILE A 187 0.05 -5.19 4.24
N ASP A 188 0.12 -4.00 4.82
CA ASP A 188 1.33 -3.21 4.90
C ASP A 188 1.80 -3.10 6.35
N ILE A 189 3.00 -3.60 6.65
CA ILE A 189 3.63 -3.31 7.94
C ILE A 189 4.18 -1.89 7.91
N HIS A 190 3.32 -0.98 8.30
CA HIS A 190 3.58 0.46 8.17
C HIS A 190 4.58 0.97 9.19
N SER A 191 4.48 0.46 10.42
CA SER A 191 5.34 0.87 11.54
C SER A 191 5.59 -0.29 12.49
N ALA A 192 6.66 -0.19 13.27
CA ALA A 192 6.89 -1.14 14.37
C ALA A 192 5.84 -0.94 15.46
N LYS A 193 5.64 0.29 15.91
CA LYS A 193 4.71 0.66 16.98
C LYS A 193 3.41 1.25 16.45
N THR A 194 2.37 1.13 17.27
CA THR A 194 1.05 1.74 17.04
C THR A 194 1.12 3.20 17.46
N ASP A 195 1.52 4.06 16.52
CA ASP A 195 1.74 5.48 16.74
C ASP A 195 1.40 6.27 15.49
N SER A 196 0.69 7.39 15.62
CA SER A 196 0.37 8.28 14.51
C SER A 196 1.60 8.83 13.77
N MET A 197 2.75 8.84 14.42
CA MET A 197 4.05 9.23 13.87
C MET A 197 4.96 8.04 13.54
N GLY A 198 4.48 6.81 13.71
CA GLY A 198 5.27 5.60 13.49
C GLY A 198 5.82 5.45 12.08
N HIS A 199 5.15 6.02 11.08
CA HIS A 199 5.62 6.08 9.70
C HIS A 199 6.90 6.90 9.53
N MET A 200 7.21 7.83 10.44
CA MET A 200 8.44 8.62 10.45
C MET A 200 9.66 7.83 10.95
N LYS A 201 9.47 6.58 11.36
CA LYS A 201 10.57 5.72 11.84
C LYS A 201 11.14 4.91 10.69
N ASN A 202 12.45 5.01 10.54
CA ASN A 202 13.18 4.47 9.41
C ASN A 202 13.32 2.93 9.41
N MET A 203 13.20 2.30 10.60
CA MET A 203 13.45 0.87 10.75
C MET A 203 12.16 0.07 10.99
N TRP A 204 12.23 -1.24 10.82
CA TRP A 204 11.17 -2.22 11.10
C TRP A 204 11.09 -2.62 12.57
N TYR A 205 11.90 -2.01 13.42
CA TYR A 205 11.92 -2.19 14.87
C TYR A 205 11.99 -0.83 15.56
N GLU A 206 11.40 -0.75 16.77
CA GLU A 206 11.42 0.46 17.57
C GLU A 206 11.19 0.13 19.04
N GLY A 207 12.08 0.60 19.94
CA GLY A 207 11.93 0.43 21.38
C GLY A 207 11.83 -1.04 21.80
N ASN A 208 10.69 -1.44 22.32
CA ASN A 208 10.41 -2.82 22.75
C ASN A 208 9.91 -3.73 21.63
N VAL A 209 9.62 -3.19 20.46
CA VAL A 209 9.27 -3.99 19.25
C VAL A 209 10.56 -4.30 18.51
N THR A 210 11.05 -5.50 18.66
CA THR A 210 12.30 -5.97 18.05
C THR A 210 12.09 -6.48 16.63
N GLU A 211 13.16 -6.74 15.87
CA GLU A 211 13.09 -7.44 14.58
C GLU A 211 12.38 -8.80 14.72
N LYS A 212 12.61 -9.51 15.82
CA LYS A 212 11.93 -10.78 16.09
C LYS A 212 10.41 -10.59 16.20
N ASP A 213 9.97 -9.53 16.85
CA ASP A 213 8.53 -9.23 17.00
C ASP A 213 7.91 -8.81 15.67
N TYR A 214 8.64 -8.05 14.85
CA TYR A 214 8.25 -7.71 13.48
C TYR A 214 8.05 -8.96 12.61
N LEU A 215 9.01 -9.89 12.63
CA LEU A 215 8.90 -11.15 11.88
C LEU A 215 7.78 -12.06 12.41
N ALA A 216 7.55 -12.06 13.73
CA ALA A 216 6.46 -12.80 14.35
C ALA A 216 5.09 -12.26 13.92
N ALA A 217 4.93 -10.94 13.85
CA ALA A 217 3.72 -10.29 13.38
C ALA A 217 3.37 -10.70 11.94
N LEU A 218 4.33 -10.63 11.03
CA LEU A 218 4.16 -11.08 9.64
C LEU A 218 3.77 -12.56 9.55
N SER A 219 4.48 -13.41 10.30
CA SER A 219 4.21 -14.85 10.32
C SER A 219 2.80 -15.16 10.84
N TRP A 220 2.36 -14.46 11.89
CA TRP A 220 1.03 -14.66 12.47
C TRP A 220 -0.09 -14.23 11.50
N MET A 221 0.03 -13.07 10.87
CA MET A 221 -0.93 -12.60 9.88
C MET A 221 -1.03 -13.56 8.69
N ALA A 222 0.12 -14.00 8.17
CA ALA A 222 0.17 -14.93 7.05
C ALA A 222 -0.46 -16.30 7.39
N GLU A 223 -0.24 -16.82 8.61
CA GLU A 223 -0.88 -18.08 9.07
C GLU A 223 -2.38 -17.91 9.25
N ARG A 224 -2.84 -16.78 9.85
CA ARG A 224 -4.24 -16.52 10.12
C ARG A 224 -5.08 -16.53 8.84
N TYR A 225 -4.61 -15.88 7.80
CA TYR A 225 -5.35 -15.71 6.54
C TYR A 225 -4.85 -16.60 5.39
N LYS A 226 -4.12 -17.68 5.68
CA LYS A 226 -3.51 -18.53 4.65
C LYS A 226 -4.48 -19.16 3.65
N ASN A 227 -5.74 -19.28 4.02
CA ASN A 227 -6.79 -19.86 3.18
C ASN A 227 -7.74 -18.80 2.60
N ASP A 228 -7.46 -17.50 2.82
CA ASP A 228 -8.31 -16.41 2.38
C ASP A 228 -7.61 -15.58 1.29
N ASP A 229 -7.96 -15.87 0.05
CA ASP A 229 -7.42 -15.19 -1.12
C ASP A 229 -7.97 -13.75 -1.33
N THR A 230 -8.71 -13.24 -0.37
CA THR A 230 -8.99 -11.80 -0.29
C THR A 230 -7.72 -11.04 0.08
N ILE A 231 -6.86 -11.63 0.94
CA ILE A 231 -5.54 -11.08 1.27
C ILE A 231 -4.50 -11.72 0.36
N ILE A 232 -4.14 -11.00 -0.70
CA ILE A 232 -3.27 -11.52 -1.77
C ILE A 232 -1.81 -11.11 -1.65
N ALA A 233 -1.49 -10.15 -0.79
CA ALA A 233 -0.15 -9.58 -0.74
C ALA A 233 0.23 -9.05 0.65
N TYR A 234 1.52 -9.02 0.91
CA TYR A 234 2.14 -8.38 2.07
C TYR A 234 3.21 -7.39 1.59
N ASP A 235 3.01 -6.13 1.90
CA ASP A 235 4.05 -5.11 1.84
C ASP A 235 4.87 -5.19 3.13
N LEU A 236 6.11 -5.61 2.97
CA LEU A 236 6.90 -6.09 4.11
C LEU A 236 7.24 -4.97 5.08
N LYS A 237 7.48 -3.75 4.61
CA LYS A 237 7.73 -2.56 5.44
C LYS A 237 7.55 -1.30 4.64
N ASN A 238 6.66 -0.43 5.11
CA ASN A 238 6.50 0.91 4.56
C ASN A 238 7.77 1.73 4.71
N GLU A 239 8.29 2.21 3.61
CA GLU A 239 9.29 3.27 3.50
C GLU A 239 10.53 3.08 4.40
N PRO A 240 11.32 2.03 4.21
CA PRO A 240 12.63 1.95 4.83
C PRO A 240 13.49 3.13 4.37
N HIS A 241 14.04 3.90 5.31
CA HIS A 241 14.75 5.14 4.98
C HIS A 241 15.88 5.46 5.95
N GLY A 242 16.43 6.64 5.84
CA GLY A 242 17.42 7.23 6.72
C GLY A 242 18.53 7.93 5.94
N LYS A 243 18.90 9.12 6.39
CA LYS A 243 19.89 9.99 5.75
C LYS A 243 21.33 9.54 6.01
N ALA A 244 22.26 10.07 5.26
CA ALA A 244 23.68 9.73 5.36
C ALA A 244 24.27 9.90 6.77
N ASN A 245 23.79 10.86 7.56
CA ASN A 245 24.25 11.14 8.92
C ASN A 245 23.38 10.50 10.02
N GLU A 246 22.40 9.67 9.67
CA GLU A 246 21.55 8.96 10.62
C GLU A 246 22.09 7.56 10.90
N SER A 247 21.86 7.07 12.14
CA SER A 247 22.20 5.72 12.56
C SER A 247 21.21 5.25 13.65
N PRO A 248 20.53 4.09 13.48
CA PRO A 248 20.55 3.27 12.29
C PRO A 248 19.81 3.91 11.10
N ARG A 249 20.14 3.46 9.89
CA ARG A 249 19.43 3.81 8.65
C ARG A 249 19.28 2.57 7.78
N ALA A 250 18.25 2.52 6.97
CA ALA A 250 18.05 1.41 6.05
C ALA A 250 19.16 1.37 4.99
N LYS A 251 19.83 0.22 4.89
CA LYS A 251 20.87 -0.08 3.89
C LYS A 251 20.39 -1.12 2.88
N TRP A 252 21.08 -1.19 1.76
CA TRP A 252 20.88 -2.24 0.75
C TRP A 252 22.24 -2.67 0.23
N ASP A 253 22.76 -3.76 0.77
CA ASP A 253 24.09 -4.27 0.44
C ASP A 253 24.17 -5.80 0.65
N GLY A 254 25.35 -6.39 0.44
CA GLY A 254 25.59 -7.82 0.66
C GLY A 254 25.79 -8.23 2.13
N SER A 255 25.67 -7.30 3.09
CA SER A 255 25.86 -7.61 4.52
C SER A 255 24.65 -8.33 5.14
N LYS A 256 24.85 -8.85 6.35
CA LYS A 256 23.77 -9.39 7.19
C LYS A 256 23.49 -8.51 8.42
N ASP A 257 23.82 -7.24 8.30
CA ASP A 257 23.60 -6.28 9.37
C ASP A 257 22.10 -6.11 9.64
N SER A 258 21.77 -5.76 10.89
CA SER A 258 20.39 -5.58 11.33
C SER A 258 19.68 -4.36 10.71
N ASP A 259 20.42 -3.47 10.07
CA ASP A 259 19.94 -2.30 9.32
C ASP A 259 19.99 -2.49 7.79
N ASN A 260 20.40 -3.68 7.30
CA ASN A 260 20.32 -4.02 5.88
C ASN A 260 18.90 -4.47 5.50
N TRP A 261 18.15 -3.57 4.86
CA TRP A 261 16.78 -3.83 4.45
C TRP A 261 16.65 -5.02 3.50
N LYS A 262 17.53 -5.12 2.50
CA LYS A 262 17.51 -6.27 1.57
C LYS A 262 17.56 -7.61 2.30
N TYR A 263 18.49 -7.75 3.24
CA TYR A 263 18.65 -8.97 4.03
C TYR A 263 17.43 -9.25 4.92
N VAL A 264 16.88 -8.20 5.56
CA VAL A 264 15.70 -8.37 6.42
C VAL A 264 14.43 -8.57 5.60
N ALA A 265 14.31 -7.98 4.42
CA ALA A 265 13.20 -8.25 3.50
C ALA A 265 13.14 -9.74 3.09
N GLU A 266 14.28 -10.38 2.85
CA GLU A 266 14.34 -11.84 2.61
C GLU A 266 13.88 -12.66 3.81
N LYS A 267 14.24 -12.25 5.04
CA LYS A 267 13.76 -12.89 6.28
C LYS A 267 12.25 -12.69 6.46
N ALA A 268 11.77 -11.48 6.21
CA ALA A 268 10.35 -11.13 6.30
C ALA A 268 9.52 -11.88 5.25
N ALA A 269 9.97 -11.93 4.01
CA ALA A 269 9.35 -12.74 2.95
C ALA A 269 9.28 -14.22 3.35
N LYS A 270 10.36 -14.77 3.92
CA LYS A 270 10.38 -16.14 4.43
C LYS A 270 9.39 -16.35 5.58
N ALA A 271 9.25 -15.37 6.49
CA ALA A 271 8.28 -15.43 7.58
C ALA A 271 6.84 -15.53 7.05
N VAL A 272 6.51 -14.77 6.00
CA VAL A 272 5.21 -14.81 5.31
C VAL A 272 5.04 -16.12 4.52
N LEU A 273 5.94 -16.37 3.56
CA LEU A 273 5.78 -17.43 2.55
C LEU A 273 5.92 -18.85 3.12
N SER A 274 6.57 -19.01 4.28
CA SER A 274 6.57 -20.29 4.99
C SER A 274 5.20 -20.65 5.58
N LYS A 275 4.34 -19.68 5.81
CA LYS A 275 2.99 -19.80 6.36
C LYS A 275 1.92 -19.79 5.27
N ASN A 276 2.05 -18.86 4.35
CA ASN A 276 1.17 -18.72 3.19
C ASN A 276 2.00 -18.58 1.89
N PRO A 277 2.30 -19.68 1.19
CA PRO A 277 3.10 -19.66 -0.03
C PRO A 277 2.37 -19.07 -1.24
N ASN A 278 1.10 -18.73 -1.09
CA ASN A 278 0.25 -18.28 -2.21
C ASN A 278 0.28 -16.77 -2.43
N VAL A 279 0.60 -15.98 -1.40
CA VAL A 279 0.58 -14.52 -1.48
C VAL A 279 1.78 -13.94 -2.21
N LEU A 280 1.64 -12.74 -2.75
CA LEU A 280 2.76 -11.92 -3.19
C LEU A 280 3.43 -11.25 -1.99
N VAL A 281 4.71 -10.95 -2.13
CA VAL A 281 5.44 -10.09 -1.20
C VAL A 281 5.97 -8.87 -1.94
N MET A 282 5.69 -7.69 -1.38
CA MET A 282 6.16 -6.42 -1.88
C MET A 282 7.40 -6.01 -1.12
N VAL A 283 8.43 -5.61 -1.86
CA VAL A 283 9.69 -5.11 -1.30
C VAL A 283 9.92 -3.71 -1.83
N GLU A 284 9.78 -2.75 -0.93
CA GLU A 284 10.12 -1.36 -1.21
C GLU A 284 11.63 -1.14 -1.28
N GLY A 285 12.05 -0.01 -1.80
CA GLY A 285 13.44 0.43 -1.76
C GLY A 285 13.82 1.05 -0.41
N ILE A 286 14.87 1.85 -0.44
CA ILE A 286 15.36 2.66 0.67
C ILE A 286 15.35 4.15 0.28
N GLU A 287 15.90 5.06 1.12
CA GLU A 287 15.98 6.49 0.78
C GLU A 287 17.24 6.84 0.00
N ILE A 288 18.39 6.33 0.42
CA ILE A 288 19.70 6.71 -0.13
C ILE A 288 20.50 5.49 -0.57
N TYR A 289 21.22 5.59 -1.71
CA TYR A 289 22.08 4.53 -2.21
C TYR A 289 23.45 5.10 -2.61
N PRO A 290 24.59 4.46 -2.23
CA PRO A 290 25.92 5.00 -2.50
C PRO A 290 26.20 5.20 -4.00
N LYS A 291 26.84 6.32 -4.35
CA LYS A 291 27.29 6.61 -5.72
C LYS A 291 28.52 5.78 -6.12
N ASP A 292 29.37 5.50 -5.16
CA ASP A 292 30.56 4.67 -5.33
C ASP A 292 30.43 3.40 -4.52
N ILE A 293 30.14 2.29 -5.21
CA ILE A 293 29.90 0.99 -4.59
C ILE A 293 31.21 0.21 -4.61
N LYS A 294 31.86 0.13 -3.47
CA LYS A 294 32.91 -0.84 -3.24
C LYS A 294 32.30 -2.23 -3.01
N SER A 295 33.11 -3.26 -3.03
CA SER A 295 32.72 -4.69 -3.06
C SER A 295 31.64 -5.16 -2.08
N ASN A 296 31.19 -4.32 -1.13
CA ASN A 296 30.16 -4.64 -0.13
C ASN A 296 29.06 -3.55 0.01
N GLY A 297 28.94 -2.61 -0.95
CA GLY A 297 28.03 -1.46 -0.79
C GLY A 297 28.54 -0.50 0.30
N ASP A 298 29.08 0.66 -0.08
CA ASP A 298 29.72 1.53 0.90
C ASP A 298 28.72 2.54 1.52
N PHE A 299 28.07 2.12 2.58
CA PHE A 299 27.23 2.98 3.43
C PHE A 299 28.02 3.65 4.57
N SER A 300 29.37 3.69 4.52
CA SER A 300 30.18 4.26 5.59
C SER A 300 30.20 5.79 5.60
N SER A 301 29.99 6.44 4.47
CA SER A 301 30.02 7.90 4.39
C SER A 301 28.83 8.54 5.13
N THR A 302 29.11 9.64 5.84
CA THR A 302 28.11 10.52 6.44
C THR A 302 27.82 11.76 5.60
N ASN A 303 28.48 11.90 4.43
CA ASN A 303 28.27 13.01 3.52
C ASN A 303 27.11 12.71 2.57
N PRO A 304 26.02 13.52 2.58
CA PRO A 304 24.89 13.30 1.67
C PRO A 304 25.26 13.35 0.18
N GLY A 305 26.31 14.07 -0.18
CA GLY A 305 26.79 14.18 -1.56
C GLY A 305 27.29 12.87 -2.16
N ASP A 306 27.61 11.86 -1.33
CA ASP A 306 28.11 10.56 -1.75
C ASP A 306 26.99 9.57 -2.08
N TYR A 307 25.73 10.00 -2.01
CA TYR A 307 24.55 9.17 -2.22
C TYR A 307 23.64 9.71 -3.32
N TYR A 308 22.96 8.78 -4.00
CA TYR A 308 21.73 9.03 -4.73
C TYR A 308 20.59 9.01 -3.73
N SER A 309 19.92 10.13 -3.53
CA SER A 309 18.77 10.27 -2.66
C SER A 309 17.47 10.29 -3.46
N THR A 310 16.41 9.71 -2.92
CA THR A 310 15.08 9.71 -3.51
C THR A 310 14.02 9.77 -2.42
N TRP A 311 12.79 9.43 -2.73
CA TRP A 311 11.73 9.25 -1.76
C TRP A 311 12.05 8.09 -0.79
N TRP A 312 11.51 8.13 0.40
CA TRP A 312 11.53 6.98 1.30
C TRP A 312 10.90 5.77 0.61
N GLY A 313 11.54 4.64 0.66
CA GLY A 313 11.09 3.45 -0.06
C GLY A 313 11.29 3.48 -1.58
N GLY A 314 11.75 4.61 -2.15
CA GLY A 314 11.82 4.80 -3.61
C GLY A 314 13.11 4.35 -4.29
N ASN A 315 14.19 4.10 -3.53
CA ASN A 315 15.50 3.80 -4.10
C ASN A 315 15.76 2.30 -4.18
N LEU A 316 15.59 1.73 -5.36
CA LEU A 316 15.87 0.33 -5.68
C LEU A 316 17.14 0.13 -6.52
N ARG A 317 18.05 1.12 -6.57
CA ARG A 317 19.32 0.99 -7.30
C ARG A 317 20.13 -0.23 -6.88
N GLY A 318 19.99 -0.64 -5.62
CA GLY A 318 20.69 -1.80 -5.05
C GLY A 318 20.32 -3.13 -5.68
N VAL A 319 19.13 -3.25 -6.31
CA VAL A 319 18.67 -4.49 -6.96
C VAL A 319 19.60 -4.93 -8.08
N LYS A 320 20.28 -4.01 -8.76
CA LYS A 320 21.26 -4.35 -9.82
C LYS A 320 22.41 -5.23 -9.31
N ASN A 321 22.86 -4.99 -8.07
CA ASN A 321 24.03 -5.67 -7.51
C ASN A 321 23.64 -6.79 -6.54
N ASP A 322 22.59 -6.52 -5.74
CA ASP A 322 22.10 -7.41 -4.71
C ASP A 322 20.57 -7.58 -4.84
N PRO A 323 20.08 -8.32 -5.83
CA PRO A 323 18.65 -8.60 -5.96
C PRO A 323 18.14 -9.41 -4.77
N VAL A 324 16.87 -9.22 -4.43
CA VAL A 324 16.18 -10.04 -3.41
C VAL A 324 16.06 -11.47 -3.91
N ASP A 325 16.56 -12.41 -3.10
CA ASP A 325 16.51 -13.86 -3.40
C ASP A 325 15.51 -14.55 -2.46
N LEU A 326 14.40 -14.98 -3.03
CA LEU A 326 13.37 -15.75 -2.32
C LEU A 326 13.45 -17.26 -2.62
N GLY A 327 14.48 -17.71 -3.34
CA GLY A 327 14.68 -19.10 -3.72
C GLY A 327 13.46 -19.66 -4.48
N LYS A 328 12.86 -20.75 -3.98
CA LYS A 328 11.70 -21.38 -4.63
C LYS A 328 10.45 -20.49 -4.72
N TYR A 329 10.42 -19.38 -4.01
CA TYR A 329 9.32 -18.42 -4.01
C TYR A 329 9.59 -17.16 -4.84
N GLN A 330 10.58 -17.20 -5.72
CA GLN A 330 10.94 -16.02 -6.54
C GLN A 330 9.77 -15.51 -7.39
N ASN A 331 8.85 -16.39 -7.76
CA ASN A 331 7.61 -16.03 -8.48
C ASN A 331 6.53 -15.37 -7.59
N LYS A 332 6.91 -14.90 -6.41
CA LYS A 332 6.05 -14.15 -5.48
C LYS A 332 6.59 -12.75 -5.19
N LEU A 333 7.76 -12.40 -5.71
CA LEU A 333 8.41 -11.11 -5.49
C LEU A 333 7.87 -10.03 -6.43
N VAL A 334 7.44 -8.93 -5.86
CA VAL A 334 7.12 -7.67 -6.54
C VAL A 334 7.95 -6.57 -5.88
N TYR A 335 8.61 -5.72 -6.65
CA TYR A 335 9.21 -4.52 -6.07
C TYR A 335 8.17 -3.40 -6.03
N SER A 336 8.16 -2.65 -4.94
CA SER A 336 7.14 -1.61 -4.70
C SER A 336 7.79 -0.27 -4.37
N PRO A 337 8.38 0.43 -5.35
CA PRO A 337 8.94 1.74 -5.09
C PRO A 337 7.84 2.75 -4.76
N HIS A 338 8.12 3.67 -3.83
CA HIS A 338 7.29 4.83 -3.59
C HIS A 338 7.76 6.00 -4.43
N ASP A 339 6.85 6.68 -5.08
CA ASP A 339 7.11 7.90 -5.85
C ASP A 339 6.01 8.94 -5.60
N TYR A 340 6.40 10.20 -5.55
CA TYR A 340 5.50 11.30 -5.23
C TYR A 340 5.73 12.48 -6.16
N GLY A 341 4.71 13.32 -6.30
CA GLY A 341 4.81 14.57 -7.01
C GLY A 341 5.47 15.71 -6.20
N PRO A 342 5.81 16.84 -6.84
CA PRO A 342 6.50 17.97 -6.20
C PRO A 342 5.70 18.60 -5.06
N ALA A 343 4.39 18.39 -4.99
CA ALA A 343 3.55 18.90 -3.91
C ALA A 343 3.85 18.26 -2.53
N VAL A 344 4.44 17.05 -2.51
CA VAL A 344 4.87 16.40 -1.26
C VAL A 344 6.23 16.94 -0.82
N TYR A 345 7.17 16.98 -1.74
CA TYR A 345 8.49 17.59 -1.56
C TYR A 345 9.10 17.82 -2.94
N GLU A 346 9.70 19.01 -3.16
CA GLU A 346 10.34 19.35 -4.43
C GLU A 346 11.73 18.72 -4.51
N GLN A 347 11.80 17.50 -5.04
CA GLN A 347 13.05 16.82 -5.33
C GLN A 347 13.86 17.56 -6.42
N GLU A 348 15.17 17.31 -6.52
CA GLU A 348 16.06 17.97 -7.48
C GLU A 348 15.58 17.86 -8.93
N TRP A 349 14.97 16.74 -9.31
CA TRP A 349 14.45 16.50 -10.66
C TRP A 349 13.17 17.26 -11.00
N PHE A 350 12.54 17.90 -10.02
CA PHE A 350 11.38 18.79 -10.25
C PHE A 350 11.78 20.27 -10.35
N LYS A 351 13.04 20.63 -10.07
CA LYS A 351 13.49 22.00 -10.16
C LYS A 351 13.54 22.49 -11.61
N GLY A 352 12.88 23.63 -11.86
CA GLY A 352 12.74 24.18 -13.20
C GLY A 352 11.70 23.44 -14.04
N ASP A 353 11.85 23.52 -15.36
CA ASP A 353 10.96 22.84 -16.29
C ASP A 353 11.30 21.36 -16.39
N TYR A 354 10.38 20.49 -15.98
CA TYR A 354 10.53 19.04 -16.09
C TYR A 354 9.50 18.44 -17.07
N THR A 355 9.87 17.37 -17.69
CA THR A 355 9.08 16.62 -18.66
C THR A 355 9.11 15.13 -18.35
N TYR A 356 8.23 14.34 -18.94
CA TYR A 356 8.33 12.88 -18.87
C TYR A 356 9.76 12.37 -19.16
N LYS A 357 10.40 12.92 -20.22
CA LYS A 357 11.75 12.46 -20.60
C LYS A 357 12.82 12.79 -19.58
N SER A 358 12.74 13.97 -18.94
CA SER A 358 13.68 14.30 -17.87
C SER A 358 13.43 13.48 -16.61
N LEU A 359 12.18 13.30 -16.20
CA LEU A 359 11.82 12.44 -15.07
C LEU A 359 12.22 10.99 -15.29
N TYR A 360 11.97 10.45 -16.49
CA TYR A 360 12.42 9.12 -16.87
C TYR A 360 13.94 8.96 -16.68
N ARG A 361 14.74 9.89 -17.22
CA ARG A 361 16.20 9.83 -17.17
C ARG A 361 16.79 10.12 -15.80
N ASP A 362 16.27 11.15 -15.11
CA ASP A 362 16.91 11.75 -13.93
C ASP A 362 16.37 11.18 -12.61
N ALA A 363 15.16 10.58 -12.63
CA ALA A 363 14.50 10.03 -11.47
C ALA A 363 14.16 8.54 -11.62
N TRP A 364 13.29 8.17 -12.56
CA TRP A 364 12.63 6.87 -12.53
C TRP A 364 13.52 5.71 -12.97
N TYR A 365 14.21 5.84 -14.12
CA TYR A 365 14.89 4.68 -14.71
C TYR A 365 15.86 4.03 -13.73
N ASP A 366 16.84 4.77 -13.25
CA ASP A 366 17.88 4.23 -12.38
C ASP A 366 17.38 3.89 -10.97
N ASN A 367 16.35 4.58 -10.47
CA ASN A 367 15.86 4.33 -9.14
C ASN A 367 15.02 3.04 -9.05
N TRP A 368 14.23 2.73 -10.08
CA TRP A 368 13.35 1.57 -10.04
C TRP A 368 12.81 1.08 -11.39
N LEU A 369 12.60 1.93 -12.41
CA LEU A 369 11.90 1.53 -13.63
C LEU A 369 12.64 0.48 -14.46
N TYR A 370 13.98 0.49 -14.43
CA TYR A 370 14.82 -0.51 -15.09
C TYR A 370 14.46 -1.95 -14.68
N ILE A 371 14.01 -2.17 -13.45
CA ILE A 371 13.61 -3.50 -12.94
C ILE A 371 12.51 -4.10 -13.82
N ASN A 372 11.54 -3.29 -14.18
CA ASN A 372 10.44 -3.71 -15.05
C ASN A 372 10.86 -3.77 -16.51
N GLU A 373 11.54 -2.74 -17.02
CA GLU A 373 11.91 -2.65 -18.44
C GLU A 373 12.93 -3.72 -18.86
N GLU A 374 13.83 -4.10 -17.96
CA GLU A 374 14.79 -5.20 -18.18
C GLU A 374 14.18 -6.58 -17.91
N GLY A 375 12.91 -6.65 -17.51
CA GLY A 375 12.18 -7.90 -17.30
C GLY A 375 12.53 -8.65 -16.01
N THR A 376 13.15 -7.96 -15.05
CA THR A 376 13.64 -8.57 -13.80
C THR A 376 12.48 -8.97 -12.89
N ALA A 377 11.54 -8.06 -12.65
CA ALA A 377 10.35 -8.28 -11.82
C ALA A 377 9.25 -7.25 -12.15
N PRO A 378 8.00 -7.50 -11.74
CA PRO A 378 6.96 -6.49 -11.81
C PRO A 378 7.18 -5.40 -10.76
N LEU A 379 6.61 -4.22 -11.04
CA LEU A 379 6.52 -3.11 -10.12
C LEU A 379 5.06 -2.87 -9.72
N LEU A 380 4.84 -2.49 -8.48
CA LEU A 380 3.61 -1.90 -7.97
C LEU A 380 3.99 -0.62 -7.21
N ILE A 381 3.65 0.57 -7.77
CA ILE A 381 4.06 1.89 -7.28
C ILE A 381 2.94 2.50 -6.44
#